data_01e062806467c08a98c9b752b72ce97d
#
_entry.id   01e062806467c08a98c9b752b72ce97d
#
_cell.length_a   1.000
_cell.length_b   1.000
_cell.length_c   1.000
_cell.angle_alpha   90.00
_cell.angle_beta   90.00
_cell.angle_gamma   90.00
#
_symmetry.space_group_name_H-M   'P 1'
#
loop_
_entity.id
_entity.type
_entity.pdbx_description
1 polymer ?
#
loop_
_entity_poly.entity_id
_entity_poly.type
_entity_poly.pdbx_seq_one_letter_code
_entity_poly.pdbx_strand_id
1 'polypeptide(L)'
;MLKKVPSEIQILLSHFEWNLQRLDEVLKQEQSDYFKGAALQRFGHTYDMTLKVLRAFAESNNLPCQTDEQCFETAVNNGWMEKQSDWKEMAADYQRINQKPPQDAETVYGKLATFHNTFSQLFAKLKAI
;
A
#
# COMPACT_ATOMS: atom_id res chain seq x y z
N MET A 1 -14.25 -25.72 -5.44
CA MET A 1 -13.89 -25.12 -6.74
C MET A 1 -13.17 -23.81 -6.51
N LEU A 2 -12.00 -23.66 -7.10
CA LEU A 2 -11.25 -22.43 -6.99
C LEU A 2 -11.93 -21.33 -7.79
N LYS A 3 -12.27 -20.23 -7.13
CA LYS A 3 -12.87 -19.10 -7.78
C LYS A 3 -11.83 -18.39 -8.62
N LYS A 4 -12.06 -18.23 -9.90
CA LYS A 4 -11.14 -17.55 -10.79
C LYS A 4 -11.10 -16.06 -10.43
N VAL A 5 -9.90 -15.51 -10.27
CA VAL A 5 -9.72 -14.08 -9.99
C VAL A 5 -10.17 -13.28 -11.20
N PRO A 6 -11.09 -12.30 -11.03
CA PRO A 6 -11.53 -11.46 -12.15
C PRO A 6 -10.36 -10.74 -12.83
N SER A 7 -10.46 -10.52 -14.13
CA SER A 7 -9.40 -9.87 -14.91
C SER A 7 -9.11 -8.46 -14.44
N GLU A 8 -10.11 -7.73 -13.94
CA GLU A 8 -9.90 -6.38 -13.39
C GLU A 8 -8.99 -6.43 -12.17
N ILE A 9 -9.14 -7.46 -11.32
CA ILE A 9 -8.28 -7.62 -10.14
C ILE A 9 -6.85 -7.95 -10.57
N GLN A 10 -6.69 -8.78 -11.61
CA GLN A 10 -5.36 -9.09 -12.14
C GLN A 10 -4.66 -7.84 -12.66
N ILE A 11 -5.40 -6.96 -13.34
CA ILE A 11 -4.86 -5.68 -13.81
C ILE A 11 -4.45 -4.81 -12.63
N LEU A 12 -5.29 -4.72 -11.59
CA LEU A 12 -4.97 -3.94 -10.39
C LEU A 12 -3.73 -4.51 -9.68
N LEU A 13 -3.60 -5.82 -9.60
CA LEU A 13 -2.40 -6.44 -9.01
C LEU A 13 -1.15 -6.11 -9.81
N SER A 14 -1.25 -6.06 -11.14
CA SER A 14 -0.13 -5.66 -11.99
C SER A 14 0.27 -4.20 -11.74
N HIS A 15 -0.70 -3.31 -11.58
CA HIS A 15 -0.44 -1.91 -11.24
C HIS A 15 0.17 -1.79 -9.85
N PHE A 16 -0.28 -2.59 -8.90
CA PHE A 16 0.27 -2.62 -7.55
C PHE A 16 1.73 -3.05 -7.58
N GLU A 17 2.03 -4.12 -8.30
CA GLU A 17 3.41 -4.60 -8.47
C GLU A 17 4.30 -3.52 -9.08
N TRP A 18 3.81 -2.84 -10.11
CA TRP A 18 4.56 -1.76 -10.75
C TRP A 18 4.86 -0.62 -9.75
N ASN A 19 3.87 -0.24 -8.95
CA ASN A 19 4.06 0.80 -7.92
C ASN A 19 5.09 0.36 -6.87
N LEU A 20 5.06 -0.91 -6.47
CA LEU A 20 6.04 -1.46 -5.53
C LEU A 20 7.45 -1.38 -6.09
N GLN A 21 7.63 -1.70 -7.37
CA GLN A 21 8.93 -1.63 -8.04
C GLN A 21 9.42 -0.17 -8.13
N ARG A 22 8.53 0.76 -8.44
CA ARG A 22 8.87 2.18 -8.53
C ARG A 22 9.32 2.72 -7.17
N LEU A 23 8.61 2.35 -6.11
CA LEU A 23 8.98 2.76 -4.76
C LEU A 23 10.33 2.15 -4.37
N ASP A 24 10.55 0.88 -4.63
CA ASP A 24 11.81 0.21 -4.34
C ASP A 24 12.98 0.89 -5.05
N GLU A 25 12.80 1.21 -6.33
CA GLU A 25 13.86 1.85 -7.13
C GLU A 25 14.28 3.20 -6.54
N VAL A 26 13.31 4.03 -6.16
CA VAL A 26 13.64 5.36 -5.62
C VAL A 26 14.27 5.27 -4.24
N LEU A 27 13.92 4.26 -3.45
CA LEU A 27 14.51 4.06 -2.13
C LEU A 27 15.96 3.61 -2.20
N LYS A 28 16.40 3.09 -3.35
CA LYS A 28 17.80 2.67 -3.56
C LYS A 28 18.69 3.81 -4.06
N GLN A 29 18.11 4.97 -4.37
CA GLN A 29 18.88 6.11 -4.82
C GLN A 29 19.54 6.82 -3.65
N GLU A 30 20.50 7.72 -3.94
CA GLU A 30 21.15 8.53 -2.92
C GLU A 30 20.12 9.39 -2.17
N GLN A 31 20.41 9.71 -0.92
CA GLN A 31 19.49 10.49 -0.08
C GLN A 31 19.65 11.99 -0.37
N SER A 32 19.11 12.43 -1.49
CA SER A 32 19.01 13.84 -1.84
C SER A 32 17.59 14.32 -1.63
N ASP A 33 17.40 15.63 -1.53
CA ASP A 33 16.06 16.21 -1.39
C ASP A 33 15.16 15.80 -2.56
N TYR A 34 15.73 15.73 -3.76
CA TYR A 34 15.00 15.31 -4.95
C TYR A 34 14.46 13.87 -4.81
N PHE A 35 15.34 12.92 -4.43
CA PHE A 35 14.92 11.53 -4.31
C PHE A 35 14.05 11.28 -3.09
N LYS A 36 14.23 12.03 -2.00
CA LYS A 36 13.32 11.96 -0.85
C LYS A 36 11.92 12.39 -1.22
N GLY A 37 11.79 13.50 -1.95
CA GLY A 37 10.50 13.98 -2.43
C GLY A 37 9.83 12.98 -3.38
N ALA A 38 10.61 12.42 -4.30
CA ALA A 38 10.11 11.39 -5.21
C ALA A 38 9.64 10.15 -4.46
N ALA A 39 10.39 9.73 -3.41
CA ALA A 39 10.02 8.57 -2.61
C ALA A 39 8.69 8.79 -1.89
N LEU A 40 8.49 9.97 -1.30
CA LEU A 40 7.23 10.31 -0.63
C LEU A 40 6.05 10.29 -1.60
N GLN A 41 6.25 10.82 -2.81
CA GLN A 41 5.22 10.80 -3.84
C GLN A 41 4.88 9.37 -4.24
N ARG A 42 5.88 8.53 -4.43
CA ARG A 42 5.67 7.12 -4.79
C ARG A 42 5.01 6.33 -3.67
N PHE A 43 5.33 6.64 -2.43
CA PHE A 43 4.63 6.06 -1.29
C PHE A 43 3.12 6.39 -1.37
N GLY A 44 2.79 7.64 -1.61
CA GLY A 44 1.38 8.05 -1.75
C GLY A 44 0.65 7.30 -2.86
N HIS A 45 1.30 7.15 -4.02
CA HIS A 45 0.74 6.39 -5.14
C HIS A 45 0.55 4.92 -4.79
N THR A 46 1.52 4.33 -4.08
CA THR A 46 1.46 2.93 -3.65
C THR A 46 0.33 2.73 -2.64
N TYR A 47 0.18 3.67 -1.71
CA TYR A 47 -0.91 3.64 -0.74
C TYR A 47 -2.28 3.68 -1.44
N ASP A 48 -2.45 4.62 -2.38
CA ASP A 48 -3.70 4.73 -3.13
C ASP A 48 -4.02 3.45 -3.89
N MET A 49 -3.02 2.86 -4.52
CA MET A 49 -3.19 1.61 -5.27
C MET A 49 -3.52 0.44 -4.33
N THR A 50 -2.91 0.41 -3.15
CA THR A 50 -3.21 -0.60 -2.14
C THR A 50 -4.69 -0.60 -1.80
N LEU A 51 -5.27 0.58 -1.58
CA LEU A 51 -6.69 0.68 -1.26
C LEU A 51 -7.58 0.26 -2.41
N LYS A 52 -7.21 0.59 -3.64
CA LYS A 52 -7.96 0.15 -4.83
C LYS A 52 -7.99 -1.38 -4.91
N VAL A 53 -6.85 -2.01 -4.69
CA VAL A 53 -6.74 -3.48 -4.72
C VAL A 53 -7.57 -4.10 -3.58
N LEU A 54 -7.46 -3.56 -2.37
CA LEU A 54 -8.21 -4.07 -1.23
C LEU A 54 -9.72 -3.95 -1.44
N ARG A 55 -10.18 -2.84 -2.01
CA ARG A 55 -11.61 -2.66 -2.33
C ARG A 55 -12.09 -3.69 -3.34
N ALA A 56 -11.29 -3.95 -4.36
CA ALA A 56 -11.65 -4.93 -5.39
C ALA A 56 -11.73 -6.34 -4.81
N PHE A 57 -10.77 -6.74 -3.98
CA PHE A 57 -10.80 -8.04 -3.32
C PHE A 57 -11.97 -8.15 -2.33
N ALA A 58 -12.21 -7.09 -1.56
CA ALA A 58 -13.33 -7.07 -0.62
C ALA A 58 -14.66 -7.22 -1.33
N GLU A 59 -14.88 -6.46 -2.40
CA GLU A 59 -16.09 -6.51 -3.19
C GLU A 59 -16.30 -7.91 -3.79
N SER A 60 -15.25 -8.49 -4.33
CA SER A 60 -15.29 -9.83 -4.92
C SER A 60 -15.65 -10.91 -3.90
N ASN A 61 -15.39 -10.68 -2.62
CA ASN A 61 -15.64 -11.64 -1.54
C ASN A 61 -16.78 -11.21 -0.61
N ASN A 62 -17.52 -10.17 -0.97
CA ASN A 62 -18.65 -9.63 -0.17
C ASN A 62 -18.18 -9.20 1.23
N LEU A 63 -17.02 -8.55 1.31
CA LEU A 63 -16.43 -8.08 2.56
C LEU A 63 -16.52 -6.55 2.67
N PRO A 64 -16.57 -6.00 3.90
CA PRO A 64 -16.67 -4.56 4.07
C PRO A 64 -15.38 -3.83 3.75
N CYS A 65 -15.47 -2.69 3.05
CA CYS A 65 -14.31 -1.84 2.72
C CYS A 65 -14.81 -0.46 2.31
N GLN A 66 -15.48 0.24 3.23
CA GLN A 66 -16.05 1.56 2.94
C GLN A 66 -15.11 2.69 3.29
N THR A 67 -14.27 2.50 4.30
CA THR A 67 -13.25 3.47 4.70
C THR A 67 -11.88 2.81 4.60
N ASP A 68 -10.81 3.62 4.55
CA ASP A 68 -9.45 3.11 4.51
C ASP A 68 -9.19 2.18 5.70
N GLU A 69 -9.59 2.63 6.90
CA GLU A 69 -9.42 1.84 8.11
C GLU A 69 -10.13 0.49 8.00
N GLN A 70 -11.37 0.50 7.53
CA GLN A 70 -12.15 -0.73 7.38
C GLN A 70 -11.49 -1.67 6.36
N CYS A 71 -10.94 -1.13 5.27
CA CYS A 71 -10.24 -1.94 4.27
C CYS A 71 -9.04 -2.67 4.88
N PHE A 72 -8.25 -1.98 5.69
CA PHE A 72 -7.11 -2.60 6.36
C PHE A 72 -7.54 -3.60 7.42
N GLU A 73 -8.58 -3.29 8.20
CA GLU A 73 -9.12 -4.23 9.18
C GLU A 73 -9.63 -5.50 8.50
N THR A 74 -10.32 -5.36 7.39
CA THR A 74 -10.79 -6.49 6.58
C THR A 74 -9.61 -7.33 6.08
N ALA A 75 -8.54 -6.67 5.62
CA ALA A 75 -7.34 -7.37 5.18
C ALA A 75 -6.72 -8.20 6.31
N VAL A 76 -6.62 -7.62 7.50
CA VAL A 76 -6.11 -8.33 8.68
C VAL A 76 -7.02 -9.51 9.04
N ASN A 77 -8.33 -9.27 9.08
CA ASN A 77 -9.30 -10.30 9.49
C ASN A 77 -9.34 -11.48 8.52
N ASN A 78 -8.96 -11.28 7.28
CA ASN A 78 -8.96 -12.34 6.26
C ASN A 78 -7.57 -12.92 6.00
N GLY A 79 -6.59 -12.57 6.82
CA GLY A 79 -5.24 -13.12 6.72
C GLY A 79 -4.41 -12.55 5.58
N TRP A 80 -4.86 -11.48 4.94
CA TRP A 80 -4.10 -10.81 3.88
C TRP A 80 -2.97 -9.95 4.44
N MET A 81 -3.15 -9.46 5.66
CA MET A 81 -2.14 -8.72 6.41
C MET A 81 -2.01 -9.30 7.81
N GLU A 82 -0.84 -9.15 8.40
CA GLU A 82 -0.60 -9.61 9.77
C GLU A 82 -1.26 -8.68 10.78
N LYS A 83 -1.65 -9.23 11.95
CA LYS A 83 -2.27 -8.46 13.04
C LYS A 83 -1.38 -7.34 13.54
N GLN A 84 -0.06 -7.55 13.53
CA GLN A 84 0.93 -6.58 14.00
C GLN A 84 1.42 -5.68 12.89
N SER A 85 0.74 -5.67 11.76
CA SER A 85 1.10 -4.82 10.65
C SER A 85 1.03 -3.33 11.05
N ASP A 86 1.88 -2.54 10.45
CA ASP A 86 2.02 -1.11 10.70
C ASP A 86 1.05 -0.25 9.89
N TRP A 87 -0.07 -0.82 9.44
CA TRP A 87 -0.99 -0.12 8.56
C TRP A 87 -1.57 1.16 9.17
N LYS A 88 -1.78 1.19 10.50
CA LYS A 88 -2.28 2.39 11.17
C LYS A 88 -1.29 3.54 11.06
N GLU A 89 -0.02 3.24 11.24
CA GLU A 89 1.06 4.20 11.09
C GLU A 89 1.19 4.65 9.63
N MET A 90 1.08 3.72 8.69
CA MET A 90 1.06 4.04 7.26
C MET A 90 -0.06 5.02 6.91
N ALA A 91 -1.27 4.74 7.39
CA ALA A 91 -2.44 5.59 7.12
C ALA A 91 -2.24 6.99 7.71
N ALA A 92 -1.71 7.08 8.92
CA ALA A 92 -1.43 8.37 9.56
C ALA A 92 -0.35 9.14 8.79
N ASP A 93 0.71 8.47 8.36
CA ASP A 93 1.80 9.10 7.61
C ASP A 93 1.35 9.52 6.22
N TYR A 94 0.48 8.75 5.58
CA TYR A 94 -0.12 9.15 4.31
C TYR A 94 -0.86 10.49 4.46
N GLN A 95 -1.62 10.66 5.54
CA GLN A 95 -2.31 11.92 5.81
C GLN A 95 -1.31 13.06 6.03
N ARG A 96 -0.21 12.79 6.75
CA ARG A 96 0.81 13.82 7.02
C ARG A 96 1.46 14.34 5.75
N ILE A 97 1.84 13.45 4.83
CA ILE A 97 2.50 13.88 3.60
C ILE A 97 1.56 14.60 2.64
N ASN A 98 0.26 14.42 2.81
CA ASN A 98 -0.75 15.09 1.98
C ASN A 98 -1.15 16.46 2.51
N GLN A 99 -0.62 16.87 3.66
CA GLN A 99 -0.82 18.23 4.15
C GLN A 99 -0.04 19.22 3.27
N LYS A 100 -0.49 20.48 3.25
CA LYS A 100 0.18 21.54 2.48
C LYS A 100 0.59 22.66 3.43
N PRO A 101 1.88 22.74 3.81
CA PRO A 101 2.98 21.86 3.40
C PRO A 101 2.93 20.50 4.07
N PRO A 102 3.65 19.49 3.50
CA PRO A 102 3.71 18.18 4.11
C PRO A 102 4.26 18.23 5.53
N GLN A 103 3.68 17.42 6.43
CA GLN A 103 4.10 17.33 7.82
C GLN A 103 5.03 16.15 8.02
N ASP A 104 6.09 16.36 8.82
CA ASP A 104 7.02 15.30 9.24
C ASP A 104 7.61 14.50 8.08
N ALA A 105 7.86 15.15 6.95
CA ALA A 105 8.32 14.49 5.72
C ALA A 105 9.59 13.66 5.95
N GLU A 106 10.57 14.17 6.70
CA GLU A 106 11.81 13.44 6.98
C GLU A 106 11.55 12.18 7.81
N THR A 107 10.68 12.28 8.82
CA THR A 107 10.33 11.14 9.66
C THR A 107 9.58 10.08 8.84
N VAL A 108 8.63 10.50 8.00
CA VAL A 108 7.91 9.59 7.13
C VAL A 108 8.86 8.91 6.15
N TYR A 109 9.75 9.70 5.51
CA TYR A 109 10.73 9.15 4.59
C TYR A 109 11.54 8.01 5.23
N GLY A 110 11.95 8.19 6.48
CA GLY A 110 12.74 7.18 7.21
C GLY A 110 12.00 5.86 7.45
N LYS A 111 10.69 5.83 7.28
CA LYS A 111 9.86 4.63 7.47
C LYS A 111 9.45 3.96 6.16
N LEU A 112 9.77 4.56 5.00
CA LEU A 112 9.27 4.06 3.72
C LEU A 112 9.76 2.67 3.37
N ALA A 113 10.99 2.31 3.75
CA ALA A 113 11.51 0.97 3.51
C ALA A 113 10.68 -0.08 4.26
N THR A 114 10.31 0.21 5.49
CA THR A 114 9.45 -0.66 6.30
C THR A 114 8.06 -0.77 5.68
N PHE A 115 7.49 0.36 5.26
CA PHE A 115 6.17 0.37 4.60
C PHE A 115 6.20 -0.40 3.28
N HIS A 116 7.27 -0.25 2.50
CA HIS A 116 7.44 -1.02 1.27
C HIS A 116 7.38 -2.52 1.55
N ASN A 117 8.02 -2.97 2.62
CA ASN A 117 8.00 -4.37 3.01
C ASN A 117 6.58 -4.83 3.36
N THR A 118 5.82 -4.02 4.09
CA THR A 118 4.43 -4.31 4.43
C THR A 118 3.56 -4.44 3.17
N PHE A 119 3.69 -3.49 2.24
CA PHE A 119 2.98 -3.55 0.96
C PHE A 119 3.35 -4.81 0.17
N SER A 120 4.63 -5.17 0.16
CA SER A 120 5.12 -6.33 -0.59
C SER A 120 4.56 -7.63 -0.03
N GLN A 121 4.47 -7.75 1.29
CA GLN A 121 3.88 -8.91 1.94
C GLN A 121 2.39 -9.03 1.61
N LEU A 122 1.67 -7.91 1.64
CA LEU A 122 0.26 -7.88 1.24
C LEU A 122 0.09 -8.33 -0.21
N PHE A 123 0.90 -7.77 -1.12
CA PHE A 123 0.86 -8.15 -2.53
C PHE A 123 1.05 -9.66 -2.71
N ALA A 124 2.06 -10.23 -2.04
CA ALA A 124 2.34 -11.65 -2.14
C ALA A 124 1.15 -12.50 -1.68
N LYS A 125 0.49 -12.11 -0.59
CA LYS A 125 -0.69 -12.80 -0.08
C LYS A 125 -1.86 -12.72 -1.07
N LEU A 126 -2.14 -11.54 -1.60
CA LEU A 126 -3.23 -11.34 -2.54
C LEU A 126 -2.99 -12.08 -3.85
N LYS A 127 -1.75 -12.08 -4.33
CA LYS A 127 -1.39 -12.79 -5.56
C LYS A 127 -1.56 -14.30 -5.43
N ALA A 128 -1.42 -14.84 -4.23
CA ALA A 128 -1.52 -16.27 -3.98
C ALA A 128 -2.98 -16.76 -3.85
N ILE A 129 -3.95 -15.87 -3.81
CA ILE A 129 -5.38 -16.23 -3.69
C ILE A 129 -5.92 -16.88 -4.97
#